data_d0d44c85b2171e12d2e494cbb9c9ebe8
#
_entry.id   d0d44c85b2171e12d2e494cbb9c9ebe8
#
_cell.length_a   1.000
_cell.length_b   1.000
_cell.length_c   1.000
_cell.angle_alpha   90.00
_cell.angle_beta   90.00
_cell.angle_gamma   90.00
#
_symmetry.space_group_name_H-M   'P 1'
#
loop_
_entity.id
_entity.type
_entity.pdbx_description
1 polymer ?
#
loop_
_entity_poly.entity_id
_entity_poly.type
_entity_poly.pdbx_seq_one_letter_code
_entity_poly.pdbx_strand_id
1 'polypeptide(L)'
;FVHGGVPSREHMETLNRWKCMKNDNFLGQGHRFDKYVVVGHWPVTLYHPHIPSAAPLFAREQNIISIDGGCVLKLDGQLNALIFPTEDSDTFTWQAYDGLPVYTALDRQEASPDSINIRWGRSDLELLESGEEFSLCRHLESGRELYILTSYLRRDGERLWCEDSTDY
;
A
#
# COMPACT_ATOMS: atom_id res chain seq x y z
N PHE A 1 10.45 12.90 11.49
CA PHE A 1 10.11 11.48 11.34
C PHE A 1 9.17 11.07 12.45
N VAL A 2 8.05 10.46 12.13
CA VAL A 2 7.04 9.99 13.09
C VAL A 2 6.37 8.73 12.55
N HIS A 3 6.02 7.76 13.41
CA HIS A 3 5.51 6.46 12.95
C HIS A 3 4.16 6.59 12.21
N GLY A 4 3.12 7.14 12.85
CA GLY A 4 1.78 7.19 12.24
C GLY A 4 1.40 8.54 11.67
N GLY A 5 1.98 9.62 12.18
CA GLY A 5 1.67 10.99 11.76
C GLY A 5 1.63 11.98 12.91
N VAL A 6 1.39 13.23 12.57
CA VAL A 6 1.30 14.35 13.52
C VAL A 6 -0.17 14.76 13.64
N PRO A 7 -0.85 14.47 14.74
CA PRO A 7 -2.30 14.67 14.86
C PRO A 7 -2.73 16.15 14.87
N SER A 8 -1.80 17.05 15.10
CA SER A 8 -2.05 18.50 15.06
C SER A 8 -0.73 19.25 14.78
N ARG A 9 -0.83 20.36 14.04
CA ARG A 9 0.29 21.30 13.84
C ARG A 9 0.46 22.24 15.05
N GLU A 10 -0.60 22.41 15.79
CA GLU A 10 -0.62 23.20 17.02
C GLU A 10 -0.16 22.33 18.20
N HIS A 11 0.52 22.93 19.14
CA HIS A 11 0.94 22.25 20.38
C HIS A 11 1.84 21.03 20.14
N MET A 12 2.85 21.17 19.27
CA MET A 12 3.83 20.09 18.98
C MET A 12 4.51 19.55 20.25
N GLU A 13 4.66 20.38 21.27
CA GLU A 13 5.25 20.02 22.56
C GLU A 13 4.35 19.12 23.44
N THR A 14 3.06 19.04 23.11
CA THR A 14 2.06 18.26 23.87
C THR A 14 1.41 17.15 23.05
N LEU A 15 2.08 16.69 22.00
CA LEU A 15 1.55 15.64 21.14
C LEU A 15 1.24 14.36 21.91
N ASN A 16 0.07 13.81 21.67
CA ASN A 16 -0.32 12.52 22.22
C ASN A 16 0.48 11.40 21.53
N ARG A 17 1.32 10.71 22.30
CA ARG A 17 2.19 9.64 21.82
C ARG A 17 1.42 8.56 21.04
N TRP A 18 0.28 8.13 21.58
CA TRP A 18 -0.54 7.10 20.94
C TRP A 18 -1.04 7.55 19.57
N LYS A 19 -1.53 8.78 19.45
CA LYS A 19 -1.99 9.36 18.19
C LYS A 19 -0.86 9.54 17.17
N CYS A 20 0.37 9.77 17.62
CA CYS A 20 1.54 9.81 16.74
C CYS A 20 1.94 8.42 16.22
N MET A 21 1.58 7.37 16.95
CA MET A 21 1.84 5.98 16.54
C MET A 21 0.70 5.37 15.74
N LYS A 22 -0.54 5.66 16.11
CA LYS A 22 -1.76 5.10 15.52
C LYS A 22 -2.58 6.23 14.90
N ASN A 23 -2.26 6.58 13.68
CA ASN A 23 -2.90 7.67 12.93
C ASN A 23 -3.15 7.20 11.49
N ASP A 24 -4.23 6.43 11.33
CA ASP A 24 -4.62 5.80 10.08
C ASP A 24 -4.94 6.84 9.01
N ASN A 25 -4.62 6.53 7.76
CA ASN A 25 -4.91 7.38 6.60
C ASN A 25 -4.43 8.83 6.76
N PHE A 26 -3.21 9.02 7.25
CA PHE A 26 -2.68 10.35 7.59
C PHE A 26 -2.68 11.33 6.40
N LEU A 27 -2.31 10.88 5.19
CA LEU A 27 -2.35 11.72 4.00
C LEU A 27 -3.76 12.19 3.66
N GLY A 28 -4.76 11.32 3.85
CA GLY A 28 -6.16 11.63 3.56
C GLY A 28 -6.77 12.69 4.50
N GLN A 29 -6.10 13.02 5.61
CA GLN A 29 -6.55 14.05 6.56
C GLN A 29 -6.32 15.49 6.05
N GLY A 30 -5.57 15.68 4.96
CA GLY A 30 -5.40 16.96 4.33
C GLY A 30 -4.46 17.94 5.05
N HIS A 31 -3.67 17.46 6.01
CA HIS A 31 -2.66 18.29 6.69
C HIS A 31 -1.59 18.77 5.71
N ARG A 32 -1.08 19.98 5.95
CA ARG A 32 0.07 20.56 5.23
C ARG A 32 1.10 21.06 6.22
N PHE A 33 2.36 20.82 5.91
CA PHE A 33 3.49 21.18 6.79
C PHE A 33 4.49 22.08 6.05
N ASP A 34 5.24 22.88 6.83
CA ASP A 34 6.30 23.73 6.30
C ASP A 34 7.60 22.94 6.08
N LYS A 35 7.73 21.80 6.74
CA LYS A 35 8.84 20.84 6.60
C LYS A 35 8.30 19.47 6.22
N TYR A 36 9.13 18.65 5.62
CA TYR A 36 8.76 17.27 5.32
C TYR A 36 8.45 16.48 6.59
N VAL A 37 7.32 15.78 6.57
CA VAL A 37 6.92 14.81 7.60
C VAL A 37 6.97 13.42 6.97
N VAL A 38 7.91 12.60 7.43
CA VAL A 38 8.08 11.22 6.97
C VAL A 38 7.33 10.28 7.91
N VAL A 39 6.44 9.47 7.34
CA VAL A 39 5.55 8.57 8.09
C VAL A 39 5.59 7.14 7.55
N GLY A 40 5.20 6.20 8.41
CA GLY A 40 4.88 4.81 8.10
C GLY A 40 3.47 4.47 8.58
N HIS A 41 3.31 3.31 9.23
CA HIS A 41 2.10 2.81 9.88
C HIS A 41 0.96 2.44 8.93
N TRP A 42 0.63 3.30 7.98
CA TRP A 42 -0.42 3.06 6.99
C TRP A 42 0.22 2.66 5.67
N PRO A 43 0.10 1.40 5.24
CA PRO A 43 0.70 0.95 3.99
C PRO A 43 0.33 1.82 2.81
N VAL A 44 1.32 2.20 2.00
CA VAL A 44 1.11 3.11 0.85
C VAL A 44 0.09 2.58 -0.15
N THR A 45 -0.04 1.26 -0.27
CA THR A 45 -1.05 0.60 -1.11
C THR A 45 -2.49 0.94 -0.72
N LEU A 46 -2.73 1.33 0.54
CA LEU A 46 -4.06 1.69 1.03
C LEU A 46 -4.48 3.12 0.68
N TYR A 47 -3.53 3.98 0.26
CA TYR A 47 -3.86 5.32 -0.23
C TYR A 47 -4.34 5.32 -1.70
N HIS A 48 -3.92 4.33 -2.48
CA HIS A 48 -4.21 4.22 -3.91
C HIS A 48 -4.94 2.91 -4.22
N PRO A 49 -6.28 2.88 -4.15
CA PRO A 49 -7.04 1.65 -4.37
C PRO A 49 -6.98 1.14 -5.82
N HIS A 50 -6.61 1.99 -6.78
CA HIS A 50 -6.61 1.64 -8.19
C HIS A 50 -5.23 1.27 -8.75
N ILE A 51 -4.15 1.72 -8.09
CA ILE A 51 -2.77 1.48 -8.54
C ILE A 51 -2.00 0.87 -7.37
N PRO A 52 -1.92 -0.46 -7.29
CA PRO A 52 -1.16 -1.12 -6.25
C PRO A 52 0.32 -0.77 -6.41
N SER A 53 0.87 -0.10 -5.41
CA SER A 53 2.29 0.22 -5.35
C SER A 53 2.72 0.29 -3.90
N ALA A 54 3.73 -0.47 -3.55
CA ALA A 54 4.38 -0.43 -2.25
C ALA A 54 5.54 0.59 -2.19
N ALA A 55 5.81 1.29 -3.30
CA ALA A 55 6.82 2.36 -3.35
C ALA A 55 6.46 3.55 -2.45
N PRO A 56 7.45 4.32 -1.95
CA PRO A 56 7.18 5.53 -1.18
C PRO A 56 6.26 6.51 -1.91
N LEU A 57 5.33 7.07 -1.19
CA LEU A 57 4.36 8.04 -1.69
C LEU A 57 4.77 9.46 -1.27
N PHE A 58 5.00 10.31 -2.26
CA PHE A 58 5.44 11.70 -2.06
C PHE A 58 4.27 12.67 -2.27
N ALA A 59 3.61 13.06 -1.21
CA ALA A 59 2.57 14.09 -1.23
C ALA A 59 3.21 15.48 -1.11
N ARG A 60 3.81 15.98 -2.20
CA ARG A 60 4.60 17.22 -2.24
C ARG A 60 3.81 18.46 -1.84
N GLU A 61 2.54 18.53 -2.24
CA GLU A 61 1.63 19.63 -1.87
C GLU A 61 1.38 19.73 -0.34
N GLN A 62 1.59 18.62 0.36
CA GLN A 62 1.39 18.52 1.79
C GLN A 62 2.69 18.52 2.59
N ASN A 63 3.84 18.36 1.91
CA ASN A 63 5.13 18.04 2.52
C ASN A 63 5.08 16.77 3.38
N ILE A 64 4.37 15.73 2.90
CA ILE A 64 4.30 14.43 3.57
C ILE A 64 4.92 13.37 2.66
N ILE A 65 5.71 12.49 3.26
CA ILE A 65 6.30 11.32 2.59
C ILE A 65 5.87 10.08 3.39
N SER A 66 5.09 9.20 2.78
CA SER A 66 4.75 7.90 3.36
C SER A 66 5.66 6.83 2.79
N ILE A 67 6.36 6.08 3.67
CA ILE A 67 7.35 5.08 3.26
C ILE A 67 6.97 3.65 3.65
N ASP A 68 5.79 3.43 4.22
CA ASP A 68 5.36 2.10 4.63
C ASP A 68 4.98 1.24 3.41
N GLY A 69 5.87 0.35 3.03
CA GLY A 69 5.65 -0.59 1.93
C GLY A 69 4.83 -1.83 2.31
N GLY A 70 4.31 -1.91 3.54
CA GLY A 70 3.55 -3.07 4.01
C GLY A 70 4.43 -4.29 4.34
N CYS A 71 5.76 -4.12 4.46
CA CYS A 71 6.68 -5.18 4.87
C CYS A 71 6.20 -5.79 6.21
N VAL A 72 6.17 -7.11 6.31
CA VAL A 72 5.63 -7.90 7.42
C VAL A 72 4.09 -8.03 7.44
N LEU A 73 3.36 -7.03 6.98
CA LEU A 73 1.89 -7.06 6.97
C LEU A 73 1.31 -7.70 5.70
N LYS A 74 2.06 -7.66 4.60
CA LYS A 74 1.61 -8.18 3.30
C LYS A 74 2.65 -9.13 2.73
N LEU A 75 2.19 -10.20 2.07
CA LEU A 75 3.07 -11.16 1.38
C LEU A 75 3.87 -10.47 0.27
N ASP A 76 3.27 -9.49 -0.40
CA ASP A 76 3.85 -8.66 -1.46
C ASP A 76 4.34 -7.30 -0.95
N GLY A 77 4.44 -7.14 0.36
CA GLY A 77 4.98 -5.93 0.98
C GLY A 77 6.49 -5.81 0.77
N GLN A 78 6.98 -4.58 0.79
CA GLN A 78 8.39 -4.28 0.65
C GLN A 78 8.91 -3.36 1.77
N LEU A 79 10.19 -3.49 2.09
CA LEU A 79 10.89 -2.56 2.96
C LEU A 79 11.42 -1.40 2.12
N ASN A 80 11.01 -0.18 2.43
CA ASN A 80 11.50 1.03 1.77
C ASN A 80 12.55 1.73 2.61
N ALA A 81 13.63 2.17 1.96
CA ALA A 81 14.64 3.03 2.53
C ALA A 81 14.66 4.36 1.77
N LEU A 82 14.31 5.45 2.44
CA LEU A 82 14.41 6.80 1.91
C LEU A 82 15.80 7.37 2.14
N ILE A 83 16.42 7.94 1.10
CA ILE A 83 17.79 8.43 1.13
C ILE A 83 17.76 9.94 0.95
N PHE A 84 18.28 10.66 1.95
CA PHE A 84 18.52 12.09 1.92
C PHE A 84 20.01 12.32 1.64
N PRO A 85 20.39 12.94 0.53
CA PRO A 85 21.80 13.25 0.24
C PRO A 85 22.43 14.14 1.30
N THR A 86 21.68 15.12 1.79
CA THR A 86 22.07 16.01 2.90
C THR A 86 20.85 16.35 3.74
N GLU A 87 21.06 16.92 4.92
CA GLU A 87 19.98 17.34 5.82
C GLU A 87 19.06 18.45 5.25
N ASP A 88 19.59 19.25 4.31
CA ASP A 88 18.88 20.35 3.64
C ASP A 88 18.34 19.95 2.26
N SER A 89 18.39 18.66 1.89
CA SER A 89 17.97 18.23 0.55
C SER A 89 16.45 18.31 0.36
N ASP A 90 16.05 18.92 -0.76
CA ASP A 90 14.68 18.84 -1.31
C ASP A 90 14.49 17.69 -2.30
N THR A 91 15.58 16.98 -2.59
CA THR A 91 15.57 15.81 -3.48
C THR A 91 15.86 14.56 -2.68
N PHE A 92 15.08 13.52 -2.95
CA PHE A 92 15.20 12.24 -2.28
C PHE A 92 15.31 11.14 -3.32
N THR A 93 16.07 10.10 -2.99
CA THR A 93 16.05 8.82 -3.67
C THR A 93 15.56 7.75 -2.70
N TRP A 94 15.20 6.59 -3.21
CA TRP A 94 14.78 5.49 -2.37
C TRP A 94 15.22 4.16 -2.96
N GLN A 95 15.33 3.17 -2.11
CA GLN A 95 15.56 1.77 -2.46
C GLN A 95 14.51 0.91 -1.77
N ALA A 96 14.22 -0.24 -2.36
CA ALA A 96 13.29 -1.19 -1.81
C ALA A 96 13.89 -2.60 -1.78
N TYR A 97 13.39 -3.40 -0.85
CA TYR A 97 13.63 -4.82 -0.77
C TYR A 97 12.34 -5.53 -0.40
N ASP A 98 11.93 -6.52 -1.18
CA ASP A 98 10.72 -7.31 -0.95
C ASP A 98 10.99 -8.81 -0.74
N GLY A 99 12.17 -9.28 -1.11
CA GLY A 99 12.51 -10.71 -1.00
C GLY A 99 11.81 -11.61 -2.03
N LEU A 100 11.05 -11.03 -2.97
CA LEU A 100 10.33 -11.77 -3.99
C LEU A 100 11.23 -12.16 -5.17
N PRO A 101 10.87 -13.19 -5.94
CA PRO A 101 11.58 -13.52 -7.17
C PRO A 101 11.55 -12.36 -8.17
N VAL A 102 12.69 -12.14 -8.83
CA VAL A 102 12.78 -11.12 -9.88
C VAL A 102 12.41 -11.76 -11.22
N TYR A 103 11.45 -11.17 -11.92
CA TYR A 103 11.00 -11.59 -13.25
C TYR A 103 11.34 -10.53 -14.28
N THR A 104 11.61 -10.98 -15.52
CA THR A 104 11.76 -10.08 -16.66
C THR A 104 10.44 -10.01 -17.40
N ALA A 105 9.85 -8.83 -17.49
CA ALA A 105 8.67 -8.63 -18.33
C ALA A 105 9.05 -8.81 -19.81
N LEU A 106 8.28 -9.61 -20.53
CA LEU A 106 8.49 -9.87 -21.97
C LEU A 106 7.67 -8.91 -22.83
N ASP A 107 6.55 -8.45 -22.33
CA ASP A 107 5.66 -7.52 -22.99
C ASP A 107 5.34 -6.32 -22.11
N ARG A 108 4.91 -5.23 -22.75
CA ARG A 108 4.46 -4.03 -22.06
C ARG A 108 2.99 -4.15 -21.72
N GLN A 109 2.63 -3.90 -20.47
CA GLN A 109 1.26 -3.67 -20.07
C GLN A 109 0.97 -2.16 -20.09
N GLU A 110 0.03 -1.74 -20.91
CA GLU A 110 -0.42 -0.34 -20.92
C GLU A 110 -1.21 -0.02 -19.64
N ALA A 111 -1.05 1.20 -19.16
CA ALA A 111 -1.83 1.68 -18.03
C ALA A 111 -3.33 1.67 -18.38
N SER A 112 -4.15 1.18 -17.46
CA SER A 112 -5.59 1.11 -17.62
C SER A 112 -6.29 1.80 -16.46
N PRO A 113 -7.35 2.61 -16.71
CA PRO A 113 -8.20 3.14 -15.65
C PRO A 113 -8.96 2.04 -14.91
N ASP A 114 -8.95 0.84 -15.50
CA ASP A 114 -9.61 -0.33 -14.95
C ASP A 114 -8.76 -1.14 -13.99
N SER A 115 -7.52 -0.79 -13.75
CA SER A 115 -6.69 -1.45 -12.74
C SER A 115 -7.34 -1.35 -11.36
N ILE A 116 -7.33 -2.46 -10.62
CA ILE A 116 -7.90 -2.52 -9.27
C ILE A 116 -6.85 -3.02 -8.28
N ASN A 117 -6.99 -2.61 -7.03
CA ASN A 117 -6.27 -3.15 -5.90
C ASN A 117 -7.25 -3.97 -5.05
N ILE A 118 -7.09 -5.29 -5.08
CA ILE A 118 -7.86 -6.19 -4.23
C ILE A 118 -7.22 -6.15 -2.84
N ARG A 119 -7.95 -5.67 -1.85
CA ARG A 119 -7.43 -5.40 -0.51
C ARG A 119 -8.37 -5.91 0.58
N TRP A 120 -7.87 -5.96 1.79
CA TRP A 120 -8.64 -6.33 2.97
C TRP A 120 -10.00 -5.61 3.04
N GLY A 121 -11.05 -6.37 3.36
CA GLY A 121 -12.43 -5.88 3.41
C GLY A 121 -13.11 -5.71 2.04
N ARG A 122 -12.37 -5.87 0.94
CA ARG A 122 -12.84 -5.76 -0.45
C ARG A 122 -12.17 -6.81 -1.32
N SER A 123 -12.16 -8.05 -0.86
CA SER A 123 -11.40 -9.13 -1.49
C SER A 123 -12.26 -10.32 -1.92
N ASP A 124 -13.60 -10.22 -1.78
CA ASP A 124 -14.52 -11.29 -2.12
C ASP A 124 -14.60 -11.52 -3.64
N LEU A 125 -14.57 -12.79 -4.02
CA LEU A 125 -14.44 -13.25 -5.40
C LEU A 125 -15.49 -14.30 -5.73
N GLU A 126 -15.80 -14.40 -7.02
CA GLU A 126 -16.44 -15.55 -7.65
C GLU A 126 -15.40 -16.26 -8.51
N LEU A 127 -15.25 -17.57 -8.35
CA LEU A 127 -14.38 -18.38 -9.21
C LEU A 127 -15.10 -18.68 -10.51
N LEU A 128 -14.55 -18.27 -11.64
CA LEU A 128 -15.06 -18.55 -12.98
C LEU A 128 -14.37 -19.75 -13.59
N GLU A 129 -13.03 -19.82 -13.49
CA GLU A 129 -12.23 -20.92 -14.02
C GLU A 129 -11.06 -21.19 -13.08
N SER A 130 -10.90 -22.45 -12.67
CA SER A 130 -9.77 -22.86 -11.83
C SER A 130 -8.57 -23.23 -12.69
N GLY A 131 -7.41 -22.67 -12.37
CA GLY A 131 -6.13 -23.03 -12.96
C GLY A 131 -5.10 -23.46 -11.92
N GLU A 132 -4.01 -24.05 -12.37
CA GLU A 132 -2.95 -24.53 -11.50
C GLU A 132 -2.17 -23.34 -10.90
N GLU A 133 -1.70 -22.43 -11.72
CA GLU A 133 -0.93 -21.25 -11.30
C GLU A 133 -1.81 -20.01 -11.15
N PHE A 134 -2.71 -19.78 -12.12
CA PHE A 134 -3.65 -18.66 -12.11
C PHE A 134 -5.07 -19.17 -12.28
N SER A 135 -6.00 -18.58 -11.55
CA SER A 135 -7.43 -18.82 -11.67
C SER A 135 -8.14 -17.55 -12.16
N LEU A 136 -9.08 -17.71 -13.09
CA LEU A 136 -9.94 -16.61 -13.52
C LEU A 136 -11.04 -16.39 -12.47
N CYS A 137 -11.09 -15.18 -11.94
CA CYS A 137 -12.06 -14.81 -10.92
C CYS A 137 -12.80 -13.53 -11.30
N ARG A 138 -13.98 -13.35 -10.76
CA ARG A 138 -14.70 -12.07 -10.78
C ARG A 138 -14.62 -11.43 -9.41
N HIS A 139 -14.09 -10.22 -9.34
CA HIS A 139 -14.09 -9.41 -8.13
C HIS A 139 -15.50 -8.87 -7.87
N LEU A 140 -16.13 -9.26 -6.74
CA LEU A 140 -17.55 -9.01 -6.52
C LEU A 140 -17.89 -7.53 -6.38
N GLU A 141 -17.00 -6.73 -5.77
CA GLU A 141 -17.26 -5.31 -5.59
C GLU A 141 -17.22 -4.51 -6.91
N SER A 142 -16.24 -4.79 -7.77
CA SER A 142 -16.06 -4.06 -9.03
C SER A 142 -16.75 -4.72 -10.23
N GLY A 143 -17.15 -5.99 -10.11
CA GLY A 143 -17.67 -6.80 -11.20
C GLY A 143 -16.62 -7.22 -12.24
N ARG A 144 -15.33 -6.93 -12.02
CA ARG A 144 -14.27 -7.19 -12.98
C ARG A 144 -13.81 -8.63 -12.95
N GLU A 145 -13.50 -9.13 -14.13
CA GLU A 145 -12.86 -10.43 -14.33
C GLU A 145 -11.36 -10.25 -14.46
N LEU A 146 -10.58 -11.05 -13.72
CA LEU A 146 -9.14 -10.97 -13.69
C LEU A 146 -8.53 -12.31 -13.29
N TYR A 147 -7.29 -12.53 -13.72
CA TYR A 147 -6.51 -13.66 -13.27
C TYR A 147 -5.83 -13.34 -11.94
N ILE A 148 -5.96 -14.27 -10.99
CA ILE A 148 -5.38 -14.19 -9.65
C ILE A 148 -4.50 -15.42 -9.45
N LEU A 149 -3.33 -15.27 -8.84
CA LEU A 149 -2.51 -16.39 -8.41
C LEU A 149 -3.35 -17.32 -7.54
N THR A 150 -3.47 -18.56 -7.94
CA THR A 150 -4.28 -19.58 -7.25
C THR A 150 -3.84 -19.76 -5.81
N SER A 151 -2.56 -19.55 -5.51
CA SER A 151 -2.01 -19.59 -4.16
C SER A 151 -2.55 -18.51 -3.22
N TYR A 152 -3.12 -17.41 -3.76
CA TYR A 152 -3.72 -16.33 -2.97
C TYR A 152 -5.21 -16.53 -2.70
N LEU A 153 -5.81 -17.53 -3.32
CA LEU A 153 -7.22 -17.82 -3.11
C LEU A 153 -7.44 -18.57 -1.79
N ARG A 154 -8.40 -18.10 -1.02
CA ARG A 154 -8.87 -18.74 0.22
C ARG A 154 -10.35 -18.97 0.13
N ARG A 155 -10.79 -20.11 0.69
CA ARG A 155 -12.21 -20.49 0.69
C ARG A 155 -12.65 -20.96 2.08
N ASP A 156 -13.80 -20.47 2.49
CA ASP A 156 -14.52 -20.96 3.66
C ASP A 156 -16.01 -21.12 3.28
N GLY A 157 -16.45 -22.37 3.21
CA GLY A 157 -17.77 -22.70 2.68
C GLY A 157 -17.97 -22.20 1.25
N GLU A 158 -18.96 -21.35 1.05
CA GLU A 158 -19.26 -20.72 -0.25
C GLU A 158 -18.46 -19.45 -0.52
N ARG A 159 -17.86 -18.87 0.51
CA ARG A 159 -17.07 -17.64 0.38
C ARG A 159 -15.69 -17.95 -0.21
N LEU A 160 -15.33 -17.21 -1.26
CA LEU A 160 -14.00 -17.19 -1.85
C LEU A 160 -13.46 -15.75 -1.76
N TRP A 161 -12.18 -15.59 -1.36
CA TRP A 161 -11.53 -14.28 -1.35
C TRP A 161 -10.07 -14.38 -1.72
N CYS A 162 -9.47 -13.22 -2.06
CA CYS A 162 -8.04 -13.08 -2.24
C CYS A 162 -7.41 -12.72 -0.89
N GLU A 163 -6.42 -13.50 -0.45
CA GLU A 163 -5.66 -13.20 0.74
C GLU A 163 -4.67 -12.06 0.47
N ASP A 164 -4.69 -11.05 1.31
CA ASP A 164 -3.71 -9.96 1.27
C ASP A 164 -2.75 -9.94 2.45
N SER A 165 -2.71 -11.03 3.22
CA SER A 165 -1.83 -11.24 4.39
C SER A 165 -1.94 -10.16 5.50
N THR A 166 -2.94 -9.34 5.48
CA THR A 166 -3.24 -8.40 6.58
C THR A 166 -4.22 -9.00 7.58
N ASP A 167 -4.09 -10.29 7.85
CA ASP A 167 -4.90 -10.96 8.85
C ASP A 167 -4.49 -10.53 10.26
N TYR A 168 -5.40 -9.86 10.91
CA TYR A 168 -5.40 -9.63 12.35
C TYR A 168 -6.64 -10.26 12.98
#